data_075a2e8a61289fcc79d5079e4f96559c
#
_entry.id   075a2e8a61289fcc79d5079e4f96559c
#
_cell.length_a   1.000
_cell.length_b   1.000
_cell.length_c   1.000
_cell.angle_alpha   90.00
_cell.angle_beta   90.00
_cell.angle_gamma   90.00
#
_symmetry.space_group_name_H-M   'P 1'
#
loop_
_entity.id
_entity.type
_entity.pdbx_description
1 polymer ?
#
loop_
_entity_poly.entity_id
_entity_poly.type
_entity_poly.pdbx_seq_one_letter_code
_entity_poly.pdbx_strand_id
1 'polypeptide(L)'
;MAEARATAKYLRTSPRKMRRVVEMIKGHHVEEARRILRFSPLGATHDVGKLLNSAIANAEQQPGVIAENLVVDRAWVDDGPTLRRFRPRAYGRATRVRKRTAHVTLVVKTMGDE
;
A
#
# COMPACT_ATOMS: atom_id res chain seq x y z
N MET A 1 -0.63 18.74 15.00
CA MET A 1 0.04 17.79 14.10
C MET A 1 -0.91 17.38 12.99
N ALA A 2 -0.52 17.58 11.75
CA ALA A 2 -1.37 17.19 10.61
C ALA A 2 -1.07 15.75 10.24
N GLU A 3 -2.12 14.98 10.06
CA GLU A 3 -2.04 13.57 9.72
C GLU A 3 -3.16 13.24 8.75
N ALA A 4 -2.88 12.38 7.79
CA ALA A 4 -3.88 11.92 6.84
C ALA A 4 -3.62 10.47 6.48
N ARG A 5 -4.68 9.77 6.10
CA ARG A 5 -4.56 8.36 5.70
C ARG A 5 -5.22 8.12 4.36
N ALA A 6 -4.80 7.08 3.73
CA ALA A 6 -5.46 6.54 2.54
C ALA A 6 -5.45 5.02 2.64
N THR A 7 -6.52 4.41 2.18
CA THR A 7 -6.66 2.95 2.21
C THR A 7 -7.04 2.46 0.82
N ALA A 8 -6.32 1.46 0.33
CA ALA A 8 -6.68 0.76 -0.90
C ALA A 8 -7.18 -0.63 -0.51
N LYS A 9 -8.40 -0.94 -0.90
CA LYS A 9 -9.03 -2.22 -0.56
C LYS A 9 -9.06 -3.15 -1.76
N TYR A 10 -9.07 -4.45 -1.47
CA TYR A 10 -9.25 -5.50 -2.48
C TYR A 10 -8.18 -5.51 -3.56
N LEU A 11 -6.94 -5.19 -3.19
CA LEU A 11 -5.83 -5.29 -4.13
C LEU A 11 -5.55 -6.76 -4.42
N ARG A 12 -5.42 -7.09 -5.70
CA ARG A 12 -5.23 -8.47 -6.17
C ARG A 12 -3.78 -8.92 -6.03
N THR A 13 -3.25 -8.78 -4.83
CA THR A 13 -1.88 -9.15 -4.49
C THR A 13 -1.90 -9.77 -3.11
N SER A 14 -1.04 -10.76 -2.87
CA SER A 14 -1.04 -11.39 -1.56
C SER A 14 -0.56 -10.39 -0.50
N PRO A 15 -1.14 -10.44 0.72
CA PRO A 15 -0.70 -9.55 1.80
C PRO A 15 0.79 -9.64 2.09
N ARG A 16 1.38 -10.82 1.97
CA ARG A 16 2.80 -11.02 2.23
C ARG A 16 3.67 -10.17 1.29
N LYS A 17 3.33 -10.15 0.00
CA LYS A 17 4.06 -9.33 -0.98
C LYS A 17 3.87 -7.85 -0.72
N MET A 18 2.65 -7.45 -0.35
CA MET A 18 2.36 -6.06 -0.02
C MET A 18 3.12 -5.60 1.22
N ARG A 19 3.25 -6.45 2.23
CA ARG A 19 3.99 -6.11 3.45
C ARG A 19 5.45 -5.83 3.15
N ARG A 20 6.05 -6.54 2.22
CA ARG A 20 7.44 -6.28 1.82
C ARG A 20 7.58 -4.86 1.26
N VAL A 21 6.66 -4.45 0.39
CA VAL A 21 6.70 -3.14 -0.22
C VAL A 21 6.47 -2.04 0.83
N VAL A 22 5.48 -2.22 1.69
CA VAL A 22 5.13 -1.25 2.72
C VAL A 22 6.28 -1.03 3.70
N GLU A 23 6.97 -2.09 4.09
CA GLU A 23 8.12 -1.97 5.00
C GLU A 23 9.26 -1.16 4.38
N MET A 24 9.38 -1.16 3.06
CA MET A 24 10.43 -0.41 2.37
C MET A 24 10.25 1.10 2.51
N ILE A 25 9.03 1.58 2.65
CA ILE A 25 8.74 3.02 2.66
C ILE A 25 8.37 3.55 4.04
N LYS A 26 8.12 2.70 4.99
CA LYS A 26 7.69 3.09 6.32
C LYS A 26 8.80 3.90 7.01
N GLY A 27 8.43 5.05 7.56
CA GLY A 27 9.36 5.92 8.26
C GLY A 27 10.16 6.86 7.36
N HIS A 28 10.00 6.76 6.04
CA HIS A 28 10.72 7.63 5.11
C HIS A 28 9.91 8.87 4.75
N HIS A 29 10.63 9.93 4.38
CA HIS A 29 10.01 11.12 3.80
C HIS A 29 9.28 10.71 2.51
N VAL A 30 8.17 11.39 2.21
CA VAL A 30 7.33 10.99 1.06
C VAL A 30 8.09 11.02 -0.27
N GLU A 31 9.01 11.97 -0.46
CA GLU A 31 9.81 12.02 -1.68
C GLU A 31 10.74 10.81 -1.80
N GLU A 32 11.34 10.43 -0.67
CA GLU A 32 12.20 9.25 -0.63
C GLU A 32 11.37 7.97 -0.85
N ALA A 33 10.18 7.91 -0.25
CA ALA A 33 9.28 6.78 -0.45
C ALA A 33 8.88 6.63 -1.92
N ARG A 34 8.57 7.74 -2.59
CA ARG A 34 8.25 7.71 -4.02
C ARG A 34 9.41 7.17 -4.84
N ARG A 35 10.62 7.58 -4.49
CA ARG A 35 11.83 7.13 -5.20
C ARG A 35 12.03 5.63 -5.00
N ILE A 36 11.91 5.15 -3.78
CA ILE A 36 12.03 3.73 -3.46
C ILE A 36 11.04 2.91 -4.28
N LEU A 37 9.79 3.35 -4.34
CA LEU A 37 8.74 2.64 -5.08
C LEU A 37 8.99 2.67 -6.58
N ARG A 38 9.48 3.80 -7.12
CA ARG A 38 9.75 3.93 -8.55
C ARG A 38 10.83 2.98 -9.03
N PHE A 39 11.88 2.80 -8.24
CA PHE A 39 13.04 2.02 -8.65
C PHE A 39 13.05 0.58 -8.14
N SER A 40 12.00 0.17 -7.43
CA SER A 40 11.90 -1.20 -6.95
C SER A 40 11.43 -2.13 -8.07
N PRO A 41 12.00 -3.33 -8.18
CA PRO A 41 11.55 -4.31 -9.17
C PRO A 41 10.28 -5.06 -8.78
N LEU A 42 9.76 -4.83 -7.58
CA LEU A 42 8.57 -5.56 -7.09
C LEU A 42 7.30 -5.06 -7.77
N GLY A 43 6.47 -5.99 -8.26
CA GLY A 43 5.28 -5.63 -9.01
C GLY A 43 4.21 -4.90 -8.21
N ALA A 44 4.18 -5.09 -6.90
CA ALA A 44 3.20 -4.45 -6.03
C ALA A 44 3.45 -2.96 -5.80
N THR A 45 4.61 -2.44 -6.18
CA THR A 45 4.98 -1.05 -5.92
C THR A 45 4.09 -0.04 -6.63
N HIS A 46 3.54 -0.41 -7.78
CA HIS A 46 2.68 0.48 -8.54
C HIS A 46 1.43 0.86 -7.74
N ASP A 47 0.76 -0.13 -7.15
CA ASP A 47 -0.44 0.11 -6.36
C ASP A 47 -0.14 0.89 -5.09
N VAL A 48 0.96 0.58 -4.42
CA VAL A 48 1.37 1.31 -3.23
C VAL A 48 1.75 2.74 -3.58
N GLY A 49 2.37 2.96 -4.73
CA GLY A 49 2.71 4.31 -5.20
C GLY A 49 1.47 5.17 -5.42
N LYS A 50 0.43 4.61 -6.01
CA LYS A 50 -0.84 5.32 -6.18
C LYS A 50 -1.47 5.65 -4.84
N LEU A 51 -1.42 4.70 -3.90
CA LEU A 51 -1.97 4.91 -2.58
C LEU A 51 -1.22 6.01 -1.83
N LEU A 52 0.10 6.03 -1.95
CA LEU A 52 0.91 7.08 -1.34
C LEU A 52 0.53 8.45 -1.88
N ASN A 53 0.34 8.58 -3.19
CA ASN A 53 -0.10 9.83 -3.79
C ASN A 53 -1.46 10.26 -3.26
N SER A 54 -2.38 9.32 -3.05
CA SER A 54 -3.68 9.62 -2.45
C SER A 54 -3.55 10.13 -1.02
N ALA A 55 -2.68 9.51 -0.22
CA ALA A 55 -2.47 9.95 1.16
C ALA A 55 -1.88 11.36 1.19
N ILE A 56 -0.93 11.65 0.32
CA ILE A 56 -0.33 12.98 0.23
C ILE A 56 -1.40 14.01 -0.16
N ALA A 57 -2.22 13.70 -1.16
CA ALA A 57 -3.28 14.60 -1.59
C ALA A 57 -4.28 14.87 -0.47
N ASN A 58 -4.64 13.84 0.31
CA ASN A 58 -5.52 14.00 1.46
C ASN A 58 -4.91 14.92 2.51
N ALA A 59 -3.61 14.77 2.74
CA ALA A 59 -2.90 15.62 3.71
C ALA A 59 -2.84 17.07 3.25
N GLU A 60 -2.62 17.29 1.96
CA GLU A 60 -2.51 18.64 1.40
C GLU A 60 -3.82 19.42 1.42
N GLN A 61 -4.95 18.76 1.62
CA GLN A 61 -6.23 19.43 1.80
C GLN A 61 -6.32 20.17 3.11
N GLN A 62 -5.45 19.87 4.06
CA GLN A 62 -5.43 20.54 5.35
C GLN A 62 -4.65 21.86 5.23
N PRO A 63 -5.14 22.94 5.87
CA PRO A 63 -4.45 24.24 5.79
C PRO A 63 -3.01 24.17 6.27
N GLY A 64 -2.10 24.75 5.49
CA GLY A 64 -0.70 24.86 5.87
C GLY A 64 0.14 23.61 5.66
N VAL A 65 -0.44 22.55 5.11
CA VAL A 65 0.29 21.29 4.86
C VAL A 65 0.84 21.28 3.45
N ILE A 66 2.13 21.03 3.32
CA ILE A 66 2.78 20.87 2.01
C ILE A 66 3.46 19.51 1.95
N ALA A 67 3.50 18.92 0.76
CA ALA A 67 4.02 17.58 0.56
C ALA A 67 5.47 17.45 1.02
N GLU A 68 6.26 18.50 0.88
CA GLU A 68 7.67 18.49 1.24
C GLU A 68 7.92 18.21 2.73
N ASN A 69 6.92 18.42 3.57
CA ASN A 69 7.03 18.23 5.02
C ASN A 69 6.40 16.95 5.53
N LEU A 70 6.02 16.05 4.64
CA LEU A 70 5.32 14.81 5.02
C LEU A 70 6.26 13.62 5.07
N VAL A 71 6.01 12.74 6.04
CA VAL A 71 6.69 11.45 6.15
C VAL A 71 5.65 10.35 6.26
N VAL A 72 6.02 9.16 5.82
CA VAL A 72 5.17 7.97 5.99
C VAL A 72 5.34 7.51 7.43
N ASP A 73 4.35 7.82 8.26
CA ASP A 73 4.42 7.54 9.70
C ASP A 73 4.11 6.09 10.02
N ARG A 74 2.96 5.62 9.56
CA ARG A 74 2.51 4.27 9.80
C ARG A 74 2.00 3.68 8.50
N ALA A 75 2.14 2.38 8.39
CA ALA A 75 1.63 1.67 7.23
C ALA A 75 1.39 0.23 7.63
N TRP A 76 0.30 -0.35 7.15
CA TRP A 76 0.01 -1.74 7.44
C TRP A 76 -0.80 -2.37 6.32
N VAL A 77 -0.81 -3.69 6.33
CA VAL A 77 -1.51 -4.49 5.33
C VAL A 77 -2.39 -5.50 6.06
N ASP A 78 -3.68 -5.45 5.78
CA ASP A 78 -4.65 -6.40 6.32
C ASP A 78 -5.02 -7.41 5.25
N ASP A 79 -5.36 -8.61 5.66
CA ASP A 79 -5.82 -9.65 4.75
C ASP A 79 -7.22 -9.31 4.28
N GLY A 80 -7.43 -9.35 2.96
CA GLY A 80 -8.76 -9.24 2.37
C GLY A 80 -9.33 -10.63 2.11
N PRO A 81 -10.55 -10.69 1.55
CA PRO A 81 -11.15 -11.98 1.23
C PRO A 81 -10.34 -12.72 0.17
N THR A 82 -10.28 -14.03 0.30
CA THR A 82 -9.62 -14.87 -0.68
C THR A 82 -10.63 -15.35 -1.69
N LEU A 83 -10.39 -15.07 -2.96
CA LEU A 83 -11.23 -15.55 -4.04
C LEU A 83 -10.80 -16.97 -4.38
N ARG A 84 -11.74 -17.90 -4.31
CA ARG A 84 -11.45 -19.30 -4.59
C ARG A 84 -11.95 -19.64 -5.98
N ARG A 85 -11.10 -20.30 -6.75
CA ARG A 85 -11.44 -20.76 -8.10
C ARG A 85 -11.05 -22.21 -8.22
N PHE A 86 -11.73 -22.92 -9.10
CA PHE A 86 -11.42 -24.31 -9.39
C PHE A 86 -10.99 -24.42 -10.85
N ARG A 87 -9.94 -25.20 -11.10
CA ARG A 87 -9.52 -25.55 -12.45
C ARG A 87 -9.69 -27.04 -12.62
N PRO A 88 -10.40 -27.47 -13.67
CA PRO A 88 -10.49 -28.91 -13.96
C PRO A 88 -9.11 -29.44 -14.34
N ARG A 89 -8.81 -30.63 -13.86
CA ARG A 89 -7.57 -31.32 -14.18
C ARG A 89 -7.92 -32.65 -14.84
N ALA A 90 -6.92 -33.33 -15.42
CA ALA A 90 -7.08 -34.64 -16.01
C ALA A 90 -7.71 -35.59 -14.99
N TYR A 91 -8.45 -36.59 -15.50
CA TYR A 91 -9.14 -37.61 -14.69
C TYR A 91 -10.26 -37.05 -13.80
N GLY A 92 -10.87 -35.95 -14.25
CA GLY A 92 -12.03 -35.40 -13.53
C GLY A 92 -11.70 -34.68 -12.21
N ARG A 93 -10.42 -34.49 -11.90
CA ARG A 93 -10.04 -33.79 -10.68
C ARG A 93 -10.13 -32.28 -10.90
N ALA A 94 -10.49 -31.56 -9.82
CA ALA A 94 -10.47 -30.09 -9.81
C ALA A 94 -9.40 -29.62 -8.85
N THR A 95 -8.64 -28.60 -9.27
CA THR A 95 -7.62 -27.98 -8.42
C THR A 95 -8.14 -26.62 -7.94
N ARG A 96 -8.09 -26.40 -6.61
CA ARG A 96 -8.50 -25.13 -6.04
C ARG A 96 -7.42 -24.09 -6.30
N VAL A 97 -7.81 -22.94 -6.86
CA VAL A 97 -6.95 -21.80 -7.08
C VAL A 97 -7.37 -20.69 -6.14
N ARG A 98 -6.44 -20.19 -5.34
CA ARG A 98 -6.70 -19.11 -4.39
C ARG A 98 -6.20 -17.79 -4.96
N LYS A 99 -7.07 -16.80 -5.04
CA LYS A 99 -6.72 -15.44 -5.42
C LYS A 99 -6.80 -14.57 -4.17
N ARG A 100 -5.66 -14.34 -3.55
CA ARG A 100 -5.61 -13.56 -2.32
C ARG A 100 -5.73 -12.07 -2.61
N THR A 101 -6.34 -11.34 -1.69
CA THR A 101 -6.44 -9.88 -1.77
C THR A 101 -5.87 -9.26 -0.51
N ALA A 102 -5.58 -7.98 -0.57
CA ALA A 102 -5.01 -7.24 0.54
C ALA A 102 -5.64 -5.86 0.65
N HIS A 103 -5.71 -5.35 1.88
CA HIS A 103 -6.12 -3.97 2.16
C HIS A 103 -4.90 -3.26 2.72
N VAL A 104 -4.45 -2.22 2.03
CA VAL A 104 -3.25 -1.47 2.43
C VAL A 104 -3.67 -0.11 2.94
N THR A 105 -3.15 0.30 4.10
CA THR A 105 -3.38 1.62 4.66
C THR A 105 -2.05 2.32 4.87
N LEU A 106 -1.96 3.57 4.41
CA LEU A 106 -0.82 4.43 4.64
C LEU A 106 -1.26 5.65 5.42
N VAL A 107 -0.49 6.02 6.43
CA VAL A 107 -0.72 7.22 7.23
C VAL A 107 0.50 8.11 7.08
N VAL A 108 0.29 9.32 6.60
CA VAL A 108 1.35 10.33 6.48
C VAL A 108 1.11 11.42 7.52
N LYS A 109 2.18 11.99 8.03
CA LYS A 109 2.09 13.08 9.00
C LYS A 109 3.12 14.15 8.69
N THR A 110 2.90 15.34 9.26
CA THR A 110 3.83 16.45 9.10
C THR A 110 5.12 16.16 9.88
N MET A 111 6.24 16.31 9.21
CA MET A 111 7.55 16.09 9.80
C MET A 111 7.88 17.22 10.77
N GLY A 112 8.48 16.85 11.91
CA GLY A 112 8.93 17.84 12.88
C GLY A 112 7.88 18.31 13.86
N ASP A 113 6.64 17.83 13.76
CA ASP A 113 5.60 18.14 14.73
C ASP A 113 5.80 17.31 15.99
N GLU A 114 5.61 17.93 17.13
CA GLU A 114 5.80 17.29 18.42
C GLU A 114 4.55 17.39 19.27
#